data_89af63cfcbcb3714956da38317ec3c2f
#
_entry.id   89af63cfcbcb3714956da38317ec3c2f
#
_cell.length_a   1.000
_cell.length_b   1.000
_cell.length_c   1.000
_cell.angle_alpha   90.00
_cell.angle_beta   90.00
_cell.angle_gamma   90.00
#
_symmetry.space_group_name_H-M   'P 1'
#
loop_
_entity.id
_entity.type
_entity.pdbx_description
1 polymer ?
#
loop_
_entity_poly.entity_id
_entity_poly.type
_entity_poly.pdbx_seq_one_letter_code
_entity_poly.pdbx_strand_id
1 'polypeptide(L)'
;MVNVKPVTLYDVAEYAGVSYQTVSRVVNQASHVSAKTREKVEAAMAELNYIPNRVAQQLAGKQSLLIGVATSSLALHAPSQIVAAIKSRADQLGASVVVSMVERSGVEACKAAVHNLLAQRVSGLIINYPLDDQDAIAVEAACTNVPALFLDVSDQTPINSIIFSHEDGTRLGVEHLVALGHQQIALLAGPLSSVSARLRLAGWHKYLTRNQIQPIAEREGDW
;
A
#
# COMPACT_ATOMS: atom_id res chain seq x y z
N MET A 1 -13.84 -27.15 21.26
CA MET A 1 -12.67 -26.27 21.01
C MET A 1 -11.97 -26.09 22.36
N VAL A 2 -10.71 -26.51 22.48
CA VAL A 2 -9.92 -26.31 23.70
C VAL A 2 -9.57 -24.81 23.76
N ASN A 3 -10.08 -24.13 24.78
CA ASN A 3 -9.80 -22.69 24.99
C ASN A 3 -8.37 -22.59 25.57
N VAL A 4 -7.35 -22.63 24.71
CA VAL A 4 -5.95 -22.44 25.11
C VAL A 4 -5.78 -20.96 25.42
N LYS A 5 -5.65 -20.64 26.70
CA LYS A 5 -5.35 -19.26 27.13
C LYS A 5 -4.02 -18.84 26.49
N PRO A 6 -3.98 -17.71 25.78
CA PRO A 6 -2.73 -17.26 25.17
C PRO A 6 -1.68 -16.93 26.25
N VAL A 7 -0.45 -17.34 25.99
CA VAL A 7 0.70 -17.02 26.84
C VAL A 7 0.85 -15.49 26.93
N THR A 8 1.09 -15.02 28.15
CA THR A 8 1.18 -13.59 28.46
C THR A 8 2.60 -13.18 28.87
N LEU A 9 2.88 -11.87 28.97
CA LEU A 9 4.14 -11.36 29.52
C LEU A 9 4.36 -11.80 30.97
N TYR A 10 3.30 -12.07 31.74
CA TYR A 10 3.38 -12.57 33.10
C TYR A 10 3.90 -14.00 33.15
N ASP A 11 3.43 -14.86 32.26
CA ASP A 11 3.87 -16.25 32.14
C ASP A 11 5.36 -16.30 31.75
N VAL A 12 5.81 -15.43 30.85
CA VAL A 12 7.23 -15.30 30.48
C VAL A 12 8.07 -14.80 31.67
N ALA A 13 7.55 -13.85 32.45
CA ALA A 13 8.24 -13.31 33.61
C ALA A 13 8.43 -14.38 34.70
N GLU A 14 7.39 -15.16 34.96
CA GLU A 14 7.42 -16.29 35.89
C GLU A 14 8.43 -17.36 35.46
N TYR A 15 8.35 -17.80 34.19
CA TYR A 15 9.28 -18.81 33.64
C TYR A 15 10.72 -18.33 33.62
N ALA A 16 10.97 -17.08 33.24
CA ALA A 16 12.30 -16.49 33.26
C ALA A 16 12.79 -16.10 34.66
N GLY A 17 11.96 -16.15 35.71
CA GLY A 17 12.32 -15.72 37.07
C GLY A 17 12.78 -14.26 37.14
N VAL A 18 12.07 -13.38 36.41
CA VAL A 18 12.32 -11.93 36.42
C VAL A 18 11.00 -11.16 36.56
N SER A 19 11.09 -9.84 36.80
CA SER A 19 9.86 -9.04 36.90
C SER A 19 9.19 -8.84 35.53
N TYR A 20 7.87 -8.64 35.52
CA TYR A 20 7.10 -8.22 34.34
C TYR A 20 7.74 -7.01 33.64
N GLN A 21 8.19 -6.02 34.41
CA GLN A 21 8.86 -4.84 33.87
C GLN A 21 10.14 -5.19 33.12
N THR A 22 10.89 -6.19 33.59
CA THR A 22 12.11 -6.65 32.94
C THR A 22 11.79 -7.32 31.61
N VAL A 23 10.79 -8.21 31.58
CA VAL A 23 10.31 -8.80 30.30
C VAL A 23 9.83 -7.73 29.33
N SER A 24 9.01 -6.81 29.82
CA SER A 24 8.53 -5.67 29.00
C SER A 24 9.68 -4.86 28.42
N ARG A 25 10.74 -4.60 29.18
CA ARG A 25 11.95 -3.90 28.70
C ARG A 25 12.69 -4.70 27.63
N VAL A 26 12.83 -6.01 27.80
CA VAL A 26 13.47 -6.89 26.80
C VAL A 26 12.66 -6.90 25.50
N VAL A 27 11.36 -7.15 25.57
CA VAL A 27 10.44 -7.14 24.43
C VAL A 27 10.45 -5.79 23.71
N ASN A 28 10.64 -4.71 24.47
CA ASN A 28 10.73 -3.35 23.94
C ASN A 28 12.16 -2.92 23.57
N GLN A 29 13.14 -3.84 23.59
CA GLN A 29 14.53 -3.57 23.21
C GLN A 29 15.17 -2.40 23.97
N ALA A 30 14.79 -2.19 25.24
CA ALA A 30 15.36 -1.13 26.05
C ALA A 30 16.86 -1.36 26.28
N SER A 31 17.65 -0.28 26.30
CA SER A 31 19.13 -0.31 26.47
C SER A 31 19.59 -0.69 27.84
N HIS A 32 18.71 -0.60 28.84
CA HIS A 32 19.09 -0.77 30.26
C HIS A 32 18.89 -2.20 30.81
N VAL A 33 18.92 -3.22 29.92
CA VAL A 33 18.85 -4.63 30.32
C VAL A 33 20.18 -5.31 30.01
N SER A 34 20.74 -6.01 30.98
CA SER A 34 21.99 -6.75 30.78
C SER A 34 21.84 -7.86 29.72
N ALA A 35 22.92 -8.16 28.99
CA ALA A 35 22.92 -9.23 27.97
C ALA A 35 22.44 -10.57 28.58
N LYS A 36 22.92 -10.96 29.73
CA LYS A 36 22.52 -12.18 30.44
C LYS A 36 21.02 -12.22 30.76
N THR A 37 20.44 -11.09 31.14
CA THR A 37 18.98 -11.02 31.41
C THR A 37 18.17 -11.08 30.13
N ARG A 38 18.67 -10.47 29.07
CA ARG A 38 18.03 -10.51 27.73
C ARG A 38 17.99 -11.95 27.22
N GLU A 39 19.11 -12.64 27.20
CA GLU A 39 19.20 -14.05 26.78
C GLU A 39 18.23 -14.95 27.55
N LYS A 40 18.15 -14.76 28.87
CA LYS A 40 17.25 -15.53 29.74
C LYS A 40 15.78 -15.32 29.39
N VAL A 41 15.36 -14.09 29.08
CA VAL A 41 13.98 -13.76 28.69
C VAL A 41 13.69 -14.23 27.29
N GLU A 42 14.61 -14.08 26.34
CA GLU A 42 14.46 -14.54 24.97
C GLU A 42 14.32 -16.07 24.90
N ALA A 43 15.11 -16.81 25.70
CA ALA A 43 14.98 -18.26 25.85
C ALA A 43 13.61 -18.66 26.41
N ALA A 44 13.13 -17.95 27.44
CA ALA A 44 11.79 -18.19 28.01
C ALA A 44 10.67 -17.91 27.00
N MET A 45 10.79 -16.86 26.20
CA MET A 45 9.83 -16.55 25.13
C MET A 45 9.80 -17.66 24.07
N ALA A 46 10.96 -18.17 23.66
CA ALA A 46 11.07 -19.25 22.70
C ALA A 46 10.43 -20.55 23.22
N GLU A 47 10.73 -20.92 24.47
CA GLU A 47 10.22 -22.15 25.11
C GLU A 47 8.69 -22.11 25.26
N LEU A 48 8.15 -20.97 25.65
CA LEU A 48 6.71 -20.76 25.80
C LEU A 48 6.00 -20.44 24.47
N ASN A 49 6.69 -20.38 23.34
CA ASN A 49 6.17 -19.92 22.06
C ASN A 49 5.43 -18.56 22.19
N TYR A 50 5.97 -17.67 23.05
CA TYR A 50 5.38 -16.38 23.27
C TYR A 50 5.66 -15.44 22.11
N ILE A 51 4.59 -14.95 21.48
CA ILE A 51 4.68 -13.93 20.44
C ILE A 51 4.25 -12.58 21.04
N PRO A 52 5.13 -11.55 21.02
CA PRO A 52 4.79 -10.23 21.53
C PRO A 52 3.55 -9.65 20.86
N ASN A 53 2.57 -9.24 21.66
CA ASN A 53 1.35 -8.62 21.15
C ASN A 53 1.66 -7.17 20.71
N ARG A 54 1.60 -6.92 19.41
CA ARG A 54 1.87 -5.60 18.83
C ARG A 54 0.88 -4.53 19.30
N VAL A 55 -0.37 -4.88 19.55
CA VAL A 55 -1.39 -3.95 20.08
C VAL A 55 -1.00 -3.50 21.50
N ALA A 56 -0.53 -4.42 22.32
CA ALA A 56 -0.03 -4.08 23.67
C ALA A 56 1.23 -3.21 23.63
N GLN A 57 2.11 -3.44 22.65
CA GLN A 57 3.29 -2.60 22.42
C GLN A 57 2.94 -1.18 21.96
N GLN A 58 1.94 -1.03 21.09
CA GLN A 58 1.42 0.29 20.70
C GLN A 58 0.81 1.05 21.86
N LEU A 59 0.05 0.36 22.73
CA LEU A 59 -0.49 0.95 23.96
C LEU A 59 0.60 1.37 24.95
N ALA A 60 1.74 0.68 24.94
CA ALA A 60 2.91 1.01 25.77
C ALA A 60 3.80 2.13 25.17
N GLY A 61 3.34 2.83 24.13
CA GLY A 61 4.01 4.00 23.55
C GLY A 61 5.05 3.68 22.47
N LYS A 62 5.21 2.43 22.04
CA LYS A 62 6.02 2.11 20.85
C LYS A 62 5.21 2.37 19.59
N GLN A 63 5.53 3.43 18.89
CA GLN A 63 4.99 3.67 17.54
C GLN A 63 5.57 2.63 16.58
N SER A 64 4.88 1.49 16.43
CA SER A 64 5.10 0.64 15.27
C SER A 64 4.42 1.34 14.09
N LEU A 65 5.19 1.76 13.10
CA LEU A 65 4.64 2.34 11.87
C LEU A 65 3.77 1.30 11.19
N LEU A 66 2.47 1.57 11.11
CA LEU A 66 1.50 0.76 10.37
C LEU A 66 1.02 1.57 9.17
N ILE A 67 1.32 1.10 7.98
CA ILE A 67 0.90 1.74 6.73
C ILE A 67 -0.36 1.05 6.22
N GLY A 68 -1.40 1.82 6.00
CA GLY A 68 -2.64 1.36 5.36
C GLY A 68 -2.56 1.52 3.84
N VAL A 69 -2.92 0.49 3.11
CA VAL A 69 -3.00 0.55 1.64
C VAL A 69 -4.43 0.25 1.22
N ALA A 70 -5.11 1.25 0.65
CA ALA A 70 -6.38 1.05 -0.05
C ALA A 70 -6.07 0.79 -1.52
N THR A 71 -6.52 -0.33 -2.07
CA THR A 71 -6.19 -0.72 -3.45
C THR A 71 -7.37 -1.39 -4.14
N SER A 72 -7.36 -1.41 -5.46
CA SER A 72 -8.26 -2.21 -6.27
C SER A 72 -7.96 -3.72 -6.12
N SER A 73 -8.53 -4.54 -6.97
CA SER A 73 -8.35 -6.00 -6.90
C SER A 73 -6.89 -6.43 -7.01
N LEU A 74 -6.43 -7.24 -6.05
CA LEU A 74 -5.11 -7.87 -6.09
C LEU A 74 -5.00 -9.01 -7.13
N ALA A 75 -6.10 -9.39 -7.78
CA ALA A 75 -6.06 -10.28 -8.94
C ALA A 75 -5.44 -9.59 -10.17
N LEU A 76 -5.42 -8.25 -10.19
CA LEU A 76 -4.80 -7.47 -11.24
C LEU A 76 -3.27 -7.38 -11.02
N HIS A 77 -2.52 -7.45 -12.13
CA HIS A 77 -1.05 -7.48 -12.06
C HIS A 77 -0.47 -6.20 -11.43
N ALA A 78 -0.83 -5.02 -11.91
CA ALA A 78 -0.23 -3.78 -11.44
C ALA A 78 -0.52 -3.50 -9.95
N PRO A 79 -1.76 -3.57 -9.45
CA PRO A 79 -2.04 -3.41 -8.03
C PRO A 79 -1.30 -4.40 -7.14
N SER A 80 -1.21 -5.67 -7.54
CA SER A 80 -0.51 -6.69 -6.75
C SER A 80 1.00 -6.42 -6.66
N GLN A 81 1.64 -6.01 -7.75
CA GLN A 81 3.06 -5.65 -7.76
C GLN A 81 3.36 -4.41 -6.92
N ILE A 82 2.49 -3.39 -6.97
CA ILE A 82 2.62 -2.18 -6.15
C ILE A 82 2.53 -2.54 -4.67
N VAL A 83 1.52 -3.32 -4.26
CA VAL A 83 1.37 -3.75 -2.86
C VAL A 83 2.56 -4.59 -2.40
N ALA A 84 3.06 -5.50 -3.24
CA ALA A 84 4.24 -6.30 -2.93
C ALA A 84 5.50 -5.43 -2.72
N ALA A 85 5.70 -4.42 -3.57
CA ALA A 85 6.80 -3.47 -3.45
C ALA A 85 6.70 -2.61 -2.18
N ILE A 86 5.49 -2.10 -1.86
CA ILE A 86 5.22 -1.37 -0.62
C ILE A 86 5.54 -2.24 0.59
N LYS A 87 5.05 -3.51 0.60
CA LYS A 87 5.30 -4.45 1.70
C LYS A 87 6.79 -4.73 1.88
N SER A 88 7.50 -5.02 0.80
CA SER A 88 8.95 -5.26 0.83
C SER A 88 9.71 -4.07 1.41
N ARG A 89 9.37 -2.86 0.97
CA ARG A 89 10.02 -1.64 1.47
C ARG A 89 9.66 -1.33 2.92
N ALA A 90 8.42 -1.54 3.31
CA ALA A 90 7.97 -1.36 4.69
C ALA A 90 8.72 -2.28 5.65
N ASP A 91 8.93 -3.55 5.28
CA ASP A 91 9.69 -4.51 6.09
C ASP A 91 11.13 -4.06 6.32
N GLN A 92 11.81 -3.55 5.28
CA GLN A 92 13.16 -2.99 5.40
C GLN A 92 13.23 -1.80 6.36
N LEU A 93 12.13 -1.05 6.48
CA LEU A 93 12.02 0.12 7.36
C LEU A 93 11.42 -0.22 8.74
N GLY A 94 11.17 -1.51 9.02
CA GLY A 94 10.54 -1.93 10.28
C GLY A 94 9.08 -1.54 10.43
N ALA A 95 8.41 -1.16 9.33
CA ALA A 95 6.99 -0.84 9.28
C ALA A 95 6.16 -2.09 8.93
N SER A 96 4.89 -2.09 9.35
CA SER A 96 3.90 -3.10 8.96
C SER A 96 2.96 -2.52 7.89
N VAL A 97 2.38 -3.39 7.08
CA VAL A 97 1.39 -3.00 6.08
C VAL A 97 0.08 -3.74 6.34
N VAL A 98 -1.02 -3.01 6.26
CA VAL A 98 -2.38 -3.55 6.22
C VAL A 98 -3.05 -3.11 4.92
N VAL A 99 -3.72 -4.04 4.26
CA VAL A 99 -4.36 -3.79 2.97
C VAL A 99 -5.88 -3.86 3.12
N SER A 100 -6.57 -2.87 2.54
CA SER A 100 -8.02 -2.87 2.39
C SER A 100 -8.35 -2.80 0.90
N MET A 101 -9.00 -3.83 0.38
CA MET A 101 -9.44 -3.84 -1.01
C MET A 101 -10.73 -3.03 -1.17
N VAL A 102 -10.79 -2.27 -2.26
CA VAL A 102 -12.00 -1.55 -2.68
C VAL A 102 -12.83 -2.50 -3.56
N GLU A 103 -13.80 -3.16 -2.96
CA GLU A 103 -14.55 -4.25 -3.60
C GLU A 103 -15.56 -3.77 -4.65
N ARG A 104 -16.06 -2.55 -4.51
CA ARG A 104 -17.02 -1.93 -5.42
C ARG A 104 -16.43 -0.69 -6.05
N SER A 105 -16.92 -0.32 -7.22
CA SER A 105 -16.48 0.91 -7.90
C SER A 105 -17.02 2.15 -7.20
N GLY A 106 -16.26 3.23 -7.28
CA GLY A 106 -16.65 4.57 -6.88
C GLY A 106 -16.03 5.08 -5.59
N VAL A 107 -16.17 6.37 -5.40
CA VAL A 107 -15.56 7.14 -4.30
C VAL A 107 -16.00 6.67 -2.92
N GLU A 108 -17.27 6.30 -2.74
CA GLU A 108 -17.78 5.86 -1.44
C GLU A 108 -17.19 4.51 -0.99
N ALA A 109 -16.92 3.59 -1.94
CA ALA A 109 -16.24 2.34 -1.62
C ALA A 109 -14.77 2.60 -1.23
N CYS A 110 -14.10 3.53 -1.88
CA CYS A 110 -12.75 3.94 -1.51
C CYS A 110 -12.72 4.59 -0.11
N LYS A 111 -13.65 5.49 0.20
CA LYS A 111 -13.80 6.08 1.54
C LYS A 111 -14.06 5.02 2.62
N ALA A 112 -14.87 4.02 2.33
CA ALA A 112 -15.12 2.93 3.26
C ALA A 112 -13.84 2.12 3.55
N ALA A 113 -13.02 1.84 2.52
CA ALA A 113 -11.73 1.19 2.69
C ALA A 113 -10.78 2.06 3.54
N VAL A 114 -10.74 3.37 3.31
CA VAL A 114 -9.98 4.33 4.13
C VAL A 114 -10.44 4.30 5.58
N HIS A 115 -11.75 4.38 5.84
CA HIS A 115 -12.29 4.32 7.21
C HIS A 115 -11.92 3.00 7.92
N ASN A 116 -11.94 1.86 7.21
CA ASN A 116 -11.51 0.58 7.76
C ASN A 116 -10.03 0.59 8.17
N LEU A 117 -9.18 1.27 7.39
CA LEU A 117 -7.76 1.43 7.70
C LEU A 117 -7.55 2.39 8.89
N LEU A 118 -8.26 3.51 8.93
CA LEU A 118 -8.21 4.46 10.05
C LEU A 118 -8.65 3.81 11.38
N ALA A 119 -9.65 2.94 11.33
CA ALA A 119 -10.10 2.17 12.50
C ALA A 119 -8.98 1.24 13.04
N GLN A 120 -8.03 0.82 12.20
CA GLN A 120 -6.86 0.06 12.60
C GLN A 120 -5.69 0.93 13.09
N ARG A 121 -5.90 2.25 13.20
CA ARG A 121 -4.92 3.24 13.68
C ARG A 121 -3.63 3.24 12.86
N VAL A 122 -3.75 3.23 11.54
CA VAL A 122 -2.61 3.37 10.64
C VAL A 122 -1.91 4.72 10.83
N SER A 123 -0.60 4.74 10.65
CA SER A 123 0.24 5.95 10.78
C SER A 123 0.33 6.74 9.47
N GLY A 124 -0.03 6.13 8.35
CA GLY A 124 -0.05 6.72 7.02
C GLY A 124 -0.89 5.87 6.07
N LEU A 125 -1.37 6.47 5.01
CA LEU A 125 -2.20 5.84 3.99
C LEU A 125 -1.54 5.92 2.62
N ILE A 126 -1.67 4.86 1.84
CA ILE A 126 -1.37 4.85 0.40
C ILE A 126 -2.65 4.44 -0.32
N ILE A 127 -3.13 5.30 -1.21
CA ILE A 127 -4.36 5.08 -1.97
C ILE A 127 -3.96 4.71 -3.40
N ASN A 128 -4.06 3.43 -3.72
CA ASN A 128 -3.77 2.88 -5.06
C ASN A 128 -5.08 2.46 -5.72
N TYR A 129 -5.89 3.45 -6.05
CA TYR A 129 -7.21 3.28 -6.64
C TYR A 129 -7.49 4.41 -7.64
N PRO A 130 -8.02 4.11 -8.85
CA PRO A 130 -8.30 5.13 -9.85
C PRO A 130 -9.41 6.06 -9.37
N LEU A 131 -9.09 7.35 -9.26
CA LEU A 131 -10.00 8.41 -8.82
C LEU A 131 -9.88 9.60 -9.76
N ASP A 132 -11.02 10.18 -10.14
CA ASP A 132 -11.06 11.50 -10.75
C ASP A 132 -10.70 12.57 -9.71
N ASP A 133 -10.33 13.78 -10.18
CA ASP A 133 -9.80 14.84 -9.33
C ASP A 133 -10.69 15.18 -8.13
N GLN A 134 -12.02 15.31 -8.35
CA GLN A 134 -12.97 15.61 -7.28
C GLN A 134 -13.11 14.44 -6.30
N ASP A 135 -13.12 13.22 -6.80
CA ASP A 135 -13.21 12.02 -5.98
C ASP A 135 -11.94 11.83 -5.14
N ALA A 136 -10.77 12.11 -5.72
CA ALA A 136 -9.49 12.05 -5.02
C ALA A 136 -9.42 13.06 -3.87
N ILE A 137 -9.86 14.31 -4.09
CA ILE A 137 -9.98 15.35 -3.06
C ILE A 137 -10.98 14.91 -1.97
N ALA A 138 -12.10 14.31 -2.35
CA ALA A 138 -13.10 13.83 -1.39
C ALA A 138 -12.60 12.66 -0.55
N VAL A 139 -11.75 11.78 -1.11
CA VAL A 139 -11.09 10.70 -0.36
C VAL A 139 -9.98 11.26 0.55
N GLU A 140 -9.21 12.23 0.07
CA GLU A 140 -8.18 12.90 0.87
C GLU A 140 -8.78 13.56 2.11
N ALA A 141 -9.91 14.26 1.97
CA ALA A 141 -10.64 14.83 3.09
C ALA A 141 -11.11 13.75 4.10
N ALA A 142 -11.40 12.54 3.66
CA ALA A 142 -11.77 11.42 4.52
C ALA A 142 -10.57 10.81 5.27
N CYS A 143 -9.33 11.06 4.84
CA CYS A 143 -8.12 10.59 5.54
C CYS A 143 -7.88 11.31 6.87
N THR A 144 -8.59 12.40 7.13
CA THR A 144 -8.55 13.19 8.38
C THR A 144 -7.14 13.72 8.70
N ASN A 145 -6.55 13.34 9.85
CA ASN A 145 -5.22 13.79 10.28
C ASN A 145 -4.10 12.78 9.97
N VAL A 146 -4.38 11.74 9.17
CA VAL A 146 -3.40 10.75 8.77
C VAL A 146 -2.84 11.14 7.41
N PRO A 147 -1.51 11.28 7.26
CA PRO A 147 -0.92 11.62 5.97
C PRO A 147 -1.27 10.54 4.93
N ALA A 148 -1.71 10.99 3.75
CA ALA A 148 -2.09 10.13 2.65
C ALA A 148 -1.27 10.44 1.40
N LEU A 149 -0.93 9.39 0.65
CA LEU A 149 -0.24 9.45 -0.64
C LEU A 149 -1.11 8.73 -1.67
N PHE A 150 -1.37 9.39 -2.78
CA PHE A 150 -2.23 8.87 -3.84
C PHE A 150 -1.42 8.37 -5.03
N LEU A 151 -1.88 7.28 -5.61
CA LEU A 151 -1.39 6.73 -6.87
C LEU A 151 -2.59 6.66 -7.84
N ASP A 152 -2.32 6.66 -9.15
CA ASP A 152 -3.34 6.59 -10.20
C ASP A 152 -4.37 7.76 -10.13
N VAL A 153 -3.84 8.96 -9.95
CA VAL A 153 -4.59 10.22 -10.01
C VAL A 153 -3.96 11.16 -11.04
N SER A 154 -4.65 12.23 -11.40
CA SER A 154 -4.13 13.26 -12.31
C SER A 154 -3.01 14.08 -11.63
N ASP A 155 -2.03 14.52 -12.41
CA ASP A 155 -0.97 15.45 -11.99
C ASP A 155 -1.49 16.87 -11.68
N GLN A 156 -2.73 17.15 -12.07
CA GLN A 156 -3.40 18.43 -11.80
C GLN A 156 -4.15 18.43 -10.46
N THR A 157 -4.32 17.25 -9.83
CA THR A 157 -5.03 17.14 -8.55
C THR A 157 -4.15 17.69 -7.42
N PRO A 158 -4.59 18.68 -6.62
CA PRO A 158 -3.78 19.35 -5.60
C PRO A 158 -3.65 18.54 -4.31
N ILE A 159 -3.22 17.30 -4.41
CA ILE A 159 -3.02 16.36 -3.29
C ILE A 159 -1.63 15.72 -3.36
N ASN A 160 -1.15 15.14 -2.26
CA ASN A 160 0.10 14.40 -2.27
C ASN A 160 -0.03 13.14 -3.13
N SER A 161 0.70 13.09 -4.24
CA SER A 161 0.62 11.99 -5.18
C SER A 161 1.99 11.59 -5.75
N ILE A 162 2.07 10.34 -6.18
CA ILE A 162 3.13 9.86 -7.06
C ILE A 162 2.44 9.39 -8.35
N ILE A 163 2.82 9.96 -9.45
CA ILE A 163 2.27 9.67 -10.78
C ILE A 163 3.32 9.02 -11.66
N PHE A 164 2.85 8.13 -12.52
CA PHE A 164 3.66 7.57 -13.59
C PHE A 164 3.48 8.44 -14.83
N SER A 165 4.59 8.74 -15.54
CA SER A 165 4.51 9.48 -16.81
C SER A 165 3.88 8.60 -17.90
N HIS A 166 2.55 8.59 -17.95
CA HIS A 166 1.82 7.88 -19.00
C HIS A 166 2.14 8.44 -20.39
N GLU A 167 2.39 9.73 -20.49
CA GLU A 167 2.77 10.39 -21.74
C GLU A 167 4.11 9.89 -22.25
N ASP A 168 5.15 9.79 -21.40
CA ASP A 168 6.45 9.28 -21.82
C ASP A 168 6.38 7.81 -22.24
N GLY A 169 5.64 6.99 -21.52
CA GLY A 169 5.44 5.59 -21.88
C GLY A 169 4.79 5.42 -23.25
N THR A 170 3.73 6.18 -23.52
CA THR A 170 3.05 6.14 -24.83
C THR A 170 3.89 6.73 -25.95
N ARG A 171 4.61 7.81 -25.69
CA ARG A 171 5.58 8.39 -26.64
C ARG A 171 6.61 7.35 -27.07
N LEU A 172 7.29 6.73 -26.10
CA LEU A 172 8.31 5.72 -26.37
C LEU A 172 7.76 4.54 -27.16
N GLY A 173 6.54 4.06 -26.83
CA GLY A 173 5.87 2.98 -27.56
C GLY A 173 5.56 3.34 -29.01
N VAL A 174 4.99 4.52 -29.25
CA VAL A 174 4.70 4.98 -30.62
C VAL A 174 5.97 5.22 -31.41
N GLU A 175 6.96 5.92 -30.85
CA GLU A 175 8.25 6.17 -31.50
C GLU A 175 8.96 4.86 -31.86
N HIS A 176 8.91 3.85 -31.01
CA HIS A 176 9.46 2.52 -31.29
C HIS A 176 8.78 1.86 -32.50
N LEU A 177 7.44 1.83 -32.53
CA LEU A 177 6.70 1.24 -33.66
C LEU A 177 6.98 1.99 -34.96
N VAL A 178 7.03 3.31 -34.93
CA VAL A 178 7.34 4.14 -36.11
C VAL A 178 8.78 3.90 -36.59
N ALA A 179 9.73 3.81 -35.69
CA ALA A 179 11.13 3.50 -36.04
C ALA A 179 11.31 2.11 -36.69
N LEU A 180 10.43 1.15 -36.34
CA LEU A 180 10.36 -0.16 -37.02
C LEU A 180 9.63 -0.13 -38.37
N GLY A 181 9.13 1.03 -38.80
CA GLY A 181 8.44 1.22 -40.09
C GLY A 181 6.94 0.88 -40.05
N HIS A 182 6.34 0.68 -38.89
CA HIS A 182 4.90 0.45 -38.79
C HIS A 182 4.11 1.72 -39.09
N GLN A 183 3.19 1.61 -40.04
CA GLN A 183 2.25 2.67 -40.42
C GLN A 183 0.79 2.33 -40.10
N GLN A 184 0.51 1.05 -39.88
CA GLN A 184 -0.81 0.55 -39.54
C GLN A 184 -0.78 0.11 -38.05
N ILE A 185 -1.25 1.00 -37.18
CA ILE A 185 -1.23 0.81 -35.74
C ILE A 185 -2.67 0.81 -35.21
N ALA A 186 -3.04 -0.23 -34.46
CA ALA A 186 -4.30 -0.29 -33.74
C ALA A 186 -4.08 0.07 -32.27
N LEU A 187 -5.10 0.65 -31.64
CA LEU A 187 -5.09 1.01 -30.23
C LEU A 187 -6.03 0.09 -29.45
N LEU A 188 -5.50 -0.48 -28.36
CA LEU A 188 -6.28 -1.18 -27.36
C LEU A 188 -6.11 -0.42 -26.02
N ALA A 189 -7.14 0.30 -25.62
CA ALA A 189 -7.18 1.00 -24.34
C ALA A 189 -7.68 0.09 -23.23
N GLY A 190 -7.30 0.37 -21.99
CA GLY A 190 -8.00 -0.17 -20.82
C GLY A 190 -9.31 0.57 -20.58
N PRO A 191 -10.07 0.21 -19.51
CA PRO A 191 -11.35 0.84 -19.18
C PRO A 191 -11.20 2.35 -19.02
N LEU A 192 -12.00 3.12 -19.75
CA LEU A 192 -11.93 4.58 -19.73
C LEU A 192 -12.45 5.21 -18.42
N SER A 193 -12.96 4.40 -17.51
CA SER A 193 -13.18 4.79 -16.11
C SER A 193 -11.86 5.01 -15.33
N SER A 194 -10.75 4.43 -15.80
CA SER A 194 -9.41 4.63 -15.21
C SER A 194 -8.74 5.88 -15.77
N VAL A 195 -8.23 6.74 -14.88
CA VAL A 195 -7.42 7.92 -15.24
C VAL A 195 -6.21 7.51 -16.07
N SER A 196 -5.49 6.47 -15.66
CA SER A 196 -4.32 5.95 -16.38
C SER A 196 -4.64 5.47 -17.80
N ALA A 197 -5.81 4.86 -18.01
CA ALA A 197 -6.24 4.42 -19.35
C ALA A 197 -6.51 5.63 -20.24
N ARG A 198 -7.23 6.63 -19.75
CA ARG A 198 -7.50 7.88 -20.49
C ARG A 198 -6.22 8.63 -20.85
N LEU A 199 -5.29 8.77 -19.89
CA LEU A 199 -4.01 9.46 -20.12
C LEU A 199 -3.16 8.73 -21.18
N ARG A 200 -3.12 7.40 -21.14
CA ARG A 200 -2.42 6.60 -22.16
C ARG A 200 -3.05 6.73 -23.52
N LEU A 201 -4.36 6.63 -23.61
CA LEU A 201 -5.08 6.78 -24.88
C LEU A 201 -4.85 8.17 -25.48
N ALA A 202 -4.97 9.23 -24.69
CA ALA A 202 -4.70 10.60 -25.14
C ALA A 202 -3.24 10.76 -25.61
N GLY A 203 -2.28 10.18 -24.89
CA GLY A 203 -0.88 10.18 -25.31
C GLY A 203 -0.65 9.45 -26.62
N TRP A 204 -1.26 8.29 -26.84
CA TRP A 204 -1.16 7.56 -28.09
C TRP A 204 -1.71 8.37 -29.25
N HIS A 205 -2.90 8.95 -29.14
CA HIS A 205 -3.45 9.82 -30.17
C HIS A 205 -2.54 11.00 -30.49
N LYS A 206 -2.00 11.67 -29.45
CA LYS A 206 -1.07 12.79 -29.61
C LYS A 206 0.15 12.40 -30.44
N TYR A 207 0.79 11.28 -30.13
CA TYR A 207 2.03 10.88 -30.80
C TYR A 207 1.80 10.22 -32.15
N LEU A 208 0.70 9.50 -32.37
CA LEU A 208 0.32 9.02 -33.69
C LEU A 208 0.02 10.19 -34.65
N THR A 209 -0.77 11.16 -34.18
CA THR A 209 -1.08 12.37 -34.97
C THR A 209 0.20 13.15 -35.33
N ARG A 210 1.13 13.29 -34.38
CA ARG A 210 2.43 13.94 -34.61
C ARG A 210 3.24 13.26 -35.71
N ASN A 211 3.12 11.94 -35.82
CA ASN A 211 3.77 11.15 -36.86
C ASN A 211 2.90 10.97 -38.12
N GLN A 212 1.78 11.70 -38.25
CA GLN A 212 0.85 11.63 -39.36
C GLN A 212 0.23 10.23 -39.58
N ILE A 213 0.10 9.45 -38.54
CA ILE A 213 -0.49 8.12 -38.51
C ILE A 213 -1.90 8.21 -37.92
N GLN A 214 -2.88 7.66 -38.63
CA GLN A 214 -4.23 7.43 -38.09
C GLN A 214 -4.33 5.98 -37.60
N PRO A 215 -4.85 5.74 -36.38
CA PRO A 215 -5.06 4.36 -35.93
C PRO A 215 -6.05 3.64 -36.84
N ILE A 216 -5.70 2.41 -37.25
CA ILE A 216 -6.58 1.59 -38.12
C ILE A 216 -7.77 1.01 -37.36
N ALA A 217 -7.68 0.90 -36.06
CA ALA A 217 -8.75 0.49 -35.17
C ALA A 217 -8.48 1.01 -33.75
N GLU A 218 -9.55 1.24 -33.02
CA GLU A 218 -9.51 1.55 -31.60
C GLU A 218 -10.54 0.69 -30.86
N ARG A 219 -10.16 0.10 -29.76
CA ARG A 219 -11.02 -0.72 -28.91
C ARG A 219 -10.72 -0.45 -27.45
N GLU A 220 -11.76 -0.54 -26.64
CA GLU A 220 -11.68 -0.55 -25.20
C GLU A 220 -11.72 -2.01 -24.71
N GLY A 221 -10.86 -2.35 -23.78
CA GLY A 221 -10.85 -3.61 -23.03
C GLY A 221 -11.01 -3.34 -21.53
N ASP A 222 -11.16 -4.40 -20.78
CA ASP A 222 -11.07 -4.39 -19.32
C ASP A 222 -9.67 -4.82 -18.85
N TRP A 223 -9.45 -4.76 -17.51
CA TRP A 223 -8.18 -5.18 -16.90
C TRP A 223 -8.11 -6.68 -16.64
#